data_d100d1032579da2329ad9d1ba965d381
#
_entry.id   d100d1032579da2329ad9d1ba965d381
#
_cell.length_a   1.000
_cell.length_b   1.000
_cell.length_c   1.000
_cell.angle_alpha   90.00
_cell.angle_beta   90.00
_cell.angle_gamma   90.00
#
_symmetry.space_group_name_H-M   'P 1'
#
loop_
_entity.id
_entity.type
_entity.pdbx_description
1 polymer ?
#
loop_
_entity_poly.entity_id
_entity_poly.type
_entity_poly.pdbx_seq_one_letter_code
_entity_poly.pdbx_strand_id
1 'polypeptide(L)'
;MNKKQMAAMIDHTILKAVAKRDDVEKLCEEAKANNFASVCVNPVHVPLAAKLLKGSSVEVCTVVGFPLGATSHEVKAQEAAWTVKEGATEVDMVIDIGAAKEGRFDDVEADIAGVVAASKP
;
A
#
# COMPACT_ATOMS: atom_id res chain seq x y z
N MET A 1 10.13 1.53 -24.78
CA MET A 1 8.95 1.21 -23.93
C MET A 1 7.70 1.77 -24.60
N ASN A 2 6.68 0.95 -24.78
CA ASN A 2 5.42 1.41 -25.36
C ASN A 2 4.41 1.79 -24.24
N LYS A 3 3.24 2.32 -24.63
CA LYS A 3 2.22 2.81 -23.71
C LYS A 3 1.73 1.71 -22.75
N LYS A 4 1.55 0.48 -23.24
CA LYS A 4 1.08 -0.65 -22.42
C LYS A 4 2.12 -1.06 -21.35
N GLN A 5 3.39 -1.08 -21.76
CA GLN A 5 4.48 -1.38 -20.82
C GLN A 5 4.60 -0.30 -19.73
N MET A 6 4.43 0.97 -20.10
CA MET A 6 4.43 2.07 -19.15
C MET A 6 3.24 1.93 -18.17
N ALA A 7 2.04 1.68 -18.68
CA ALA A 7 0.84 1.52 -17.84
C ALA A 7 1.01 0.40 -16.79
N ALA A 8 1.61 -0.72 -17.19
CA ALA A 8 1.85 -1.85 -16.31
C ALA A 8 2.87 -1.58 -15.18
N MET A 9 3.46 -0.40 -15.14
CA MET A 9 4.40 0.04 -14.11
C MET A 9 3.81 1.12 -13.19
N ILE A 10 2.55 1.52 -13.39
CA ILE A 10 1.92 2.62 -12.64
C ILE A 10 1.13 2.09 -11.46
N ASP A 11 1.41 2.64 -10.29
CA ASP A 11 0.56 2.52 -9.12
C ASP A 11 -0.37 3.73 -9.08
N HIS A 12 -1.62 3.54 -9.49
CA HIS A 12 -2.62 4.60 -9.53
C HIS A 12 -3.08 4.92 -8.11
N THR A 13 -2.78 6.14 -7.64
CA THR A 13 -2.70 6.44 -6.21
C THR A 13 -3.64 7.56 -5.80
N ILE A 14 -4.36 7.34 -4.68
CA ILE A 14 -5.06 8.39 -3.93
C ILE A 14 -4.82 8.19 -2.43
N LEU A 15 -4.10 9.15 -1.82
CA LEU A 15 -3.71 9.09 -0.40
C LEU A 15 -4.16 10.32 0.39
N LYS A 16 -5.05 11.13 -0.18
CA LYS A 16 -5.61 12.30 0.51
C LYS A 16 -6.49 11.84 1.68
N ALA A 17 -6.35 12.50 2.82
CA ALA A 17 -7.17 12.21 4.00
C ALA A 17 -8.67 12.35 3.73
N VAL A 18 -9.05 13.23 2.78
CA VAL A 18 -10.44 13.52 2.43
C VAL A 18 -11.00 12.61 1.32
N ALA A 19 -10.24 11.61 0.86
CA ALA A 19 -10.70 10.70 -0.19
C ALA A 19 -11.97 9.97 0.24
N LYS A 20 -12.95 9.95 -0.64
CA LYS A 20 -14.25 9.31 -0.43
C LYS A 20 -14.34 7.99 -1.19
N ARG A 21 -15.39 7.23 -0.91
CA ARG A 21 -15.62 5.94 -1.59
C ARG A 21 -15.74 6.08 -3.10
N ASP A 22 -16.46 7.09 -3.57
CA ASP A 22 -16.59 7.37 -5.01
C ASP A 22 -15.26 7.74 -5.68
N ASP A 23 -14.35 8.41 -4.96
CA ASP A 23 -12.99 8.66 -5.47
C ASP A 23 -12.23 7.34 -5.67
N VAL A 24 -12.37 6.39 -4.72
CA VAL A 24 -11.75 5.06 -4.82
C VAL A 24 -12.38 4.24 -5.95
N GLU A 25 -13.69 4.30 -6.11
CA GLU A 25 -14.40 3.64 -7.21
C GLU A 25 -13.88 4.11 -8.56
N LYS A 26 -13.76 5.42 -8.74
CA LYS A 26 -13.20 6.03 -9.96
C LYS A 26 -11.76 5.61 -10.20
N LEU A 27 -10.93 5.62 -9.15
CA LEU A 27 -9.54 5.17 -9.21
C LEU A 27 -9.45 3.73 -9.73
N CYS A 28 -10.25 2.84 -9.19
CA CYS A 28 -10.27 1.42 -9.59
C CYS A 28 -10.76 1.23 -11.02
N GLU A 29 -11.78 1.97 -11.46
CA GLU A 29 -12.28 1.94 -12.84
C GLU A 29 -11.19 2.38 -13.82
N GLU A 30 -10.50 3.48 -13.54
CA GLU A 30 -9.40 3.98 -14.36
C GLU A 30 -8.24 2.98 -14.43
N ALA A 31 -7.90 2.37 -13.29
CA ALA A 31 -6.81 1.38 -13.23
C ALA A 31 -7.13 0.14 -14.07
N LYS A 32 -8.35 -0.38 -14.00
CA LYS A 32 -8.80 -1.52 -14.83
C LYS A 32 -8.81 -1.17 -16.31
N ALA A 33 -9.33 -0.01 -16.66
CA ALA A 33 -9.43 0.44 -18.06
C ALA A 33 -8.07 0.59 -18.74
N ASN A 34 -7.04 0.94 -17.97
CA ASN A 34 -5.69 1.18 -18.48
C ASN A 34 -4.70 0.04 -18.15
N ASN A 35 -5.13 -0.98 -17.46
CA ASN A 35 -4.27 -2.09 -17.00
C ASN A 35 -3.04 -1.59 -16.24
N PHE A 36 -3.24 -0.69 -15.27
CA PHE A 36 -2.19 -0.25 -14.37
C PHE A 36 -1.72 -1.41 -13.48
N ALA A 37 -0.50 -1.29 -12.93
CA ALA A 37 0.06 -2.33 -12.06
C ALA A 37 -0.79 -2.51 -10.81
N SER A 38 -1.15 -1.42 -10.16
CA SER A 38 -1.93 -1.42 -8.93
C SER A 38 -2.78 -0.16 -8.79
N VAL A 39 -3.67 -0.19 -7.80
CA VAL A 39 -4.12 1.03 -7.13
C VAL A 39 -3.40 1.12 -5.79
N CYS A 40 -3.13 2.34 -5.32
CA CYS A 40 -2.57 2.55 -3.98
C CYS A 40 -3.49 3.47 -3.19
N VAL A 41 -3.98 2.98 -2.05
CA VAL A 41 -4.98 3.66 -1.21
C VAL A 41 -4.59 3.56 0.26
N ASN A 42 -5.13 4.46 1.08
CA ASN A 42 -5.01 4.33 2.53
C ASN A 42 -5.70 3.04 3.03
N PRO A 43 -5.24 2.47 4.16
CA PRO A 43 -5.74 1.18 4.66
C PRO A 43 -7.26 1.06 4.76
N VAL A 44 -7.94 2.11 5.17
CA VAL A 44 -9.41 2.11 5.32
C VAL A 44 -10.15 1.78 4.02
N HIS A 45 -9.53 2.02 2.87
CA HIS A 45 -10.13 1.78 1.55
C HIS A 45 -9.76 0.42 0.94
N VAL A 46 -8.89 -0.36 1.58
CA VAL A 46 -8.46 -1.66 1.08
C VAL A 46 -9.62 -2.63 0.83
N PRO A 47 -10.58 -2.80 1.76
CA PRO A 47 -11.69 -3.72 1.51
C PRO A 47 -12.51 -3.37 0.26
N LEU A 48 -12.76 -2.08 0.04
CA LEU A 48 -13.50 -1.61 -1.14
C LEU A 48 -12.69 -1.85 -2.42
N ALA A 49 -11.42 -1.46 -2.43
CA ALA A 49 -10.55 -1.66 -3.59
C ALA A 49 -10.41 -3.15 -3.94
N ALA A 50 -10.20 -4.00 -2.95
CA ALA A 50 -10.12 -5.45 -3.15
C ALA A 50 -11.38 -6.02 -3.79
N LYS A 51 -12.56 -5.57 -3.34
CA LYS A 51 -13.85 -5.97 -3.92
C LYS A 51 -13.97 -5.52 -5.38
N LEU A 52 -13.63 -4.26 -5.67
CA LEU A 52 -13.78 -3.67 -7.00
C LEU A 52 -12.80 -4.26 -8.03
N LEU A 53 -11.62 -4.67 -7.58
CA LEU A 53 -10.56 -5.18 -8.44
C LEU A 53 -10.54 -6.71 -8.55
N LYS A 54 -11.44 -7.39 -7.85
CA LYS A 54 -11.52 -8.85 -7.88
C LYS A 54 -11.71 -9.36 -9.31
N GLY A 55 -10.85 -10.30 -9.71
CA GLY A 55 -10.87 -10.85 -11.06
C GLY A 55 -10.14 -10.02 -12.11
N SER A 56 -9.59 -8.87 -11.74
CA SER A 56 -8.73 -8.05 -12.61
C SER A 56 -7.25 -8.38 -12.38
N SER A 57 -6.39 -7.89 -13.27
CA SER A 57 -4.93 -7.99 -13.11
C SER A 57 -4.34 -6.89 -12.24
N VAL A 58 -5.15 -5.94 -11.78
CA VAL A 58 -4.70 -4.78 -11.00
C VAL A 58 -4.54 -5.17 -9.54
N GLU A 59 -3.35 -4.98 -8.98
CA GLU A 59 -3.06 -5.29 -7.59
C GLU A 59 -3.62 -4.22 -6.64
N VAL A 60 -3.82 -4.60 -5.38
CA VAL A 60 -4.26 -3.69 -4.33
C VAL A 60 -3.06 -3.36 -3.44
N CYS A 61 -2.50 -2.18 -3.64
CA CYS A 61 -1.43 -1.64 -2.81
C CYS A 61 -2.01 -0.74 -1.72
N THR A 62 -1.41 -0.78 -0.54
CA THR A 62 -1.73 0.15 0.54
C THR A 62 -0.47 0.59 1.27
N VAL A 63 -0.57 1.68 2.01
CA VAL A 63 0.53 2.23 2.79
C VAL A 63 0.46 1.74 4.24
N VAL A 64 1.63 1.64 4.88
CA VAL A 64 1.77 1.26 6.28
C VAL A 64 2.73 2.24 6.97
N GLY A 65 2.32 2.72 8.14
CA GLY A 65 3.07 3.76 8.85
C GLY A 65 3.14 5.08 8.12
N PHE A 66 2.21 5.35 7.25
CA PHE A 66 2.21 6.50 6.34
C PHE A 66 1.44 7.69 6.94
N PRO A 67 1.91 8.94 6.75
CA PRO A 67 3.08 9.31 5.95
C PRO A 67 4.38 9.43 6.75
N LEU A 68 4.37 9.36 8.07
CA LEU A 68 5.48 9.77 8.91
C LEU A 68 6.47 8.65 9.22
N GLY A 69 6.05 7.39 9.17
CA GLY A 69 6.88 6.26 9.61
C GLY A 69 7.20 6.27 11.10
N ALA A 70 6.57 7.16 11.87
CA ALA A 70 6.93 7.49 13.25
C ALA A 70 6.04 6.81 14.29
N THR A 71 5.58 5.60 13.99
CA THR A 71 4.90 4.74 14.96
C THR A 71 5.77 3.51 15.25
N SER A 72 5.38 2.71 16.26
CA SER A 72 6.19 1.56 16.67
C SER A 72 6.21 0.46 15.60
N HIS A 73 7.24 -0.38 15.66
CA HIS A 73 7.38 -1.55 14.78
C HIS A 73 6.16 -2.48 14.88
N GLU A 74 5.68 -2.69 16.09
CA GLU A 74 4.55 -3.57 16.39
C GLU A 74 3.26 -3.04 15.75
N VAL A 75 3.03 -1.73 15.81
CA VAL A 75 1.84 -1.10 15.22
C VAL A 75 1.89 -1.17 13.69
N LYS A 76 3.05 -0.94 13.09
CA LYS A 76 3.22 -1.11 11.63
C LYS A 76 2.95 -2.55 11.19
N ALA A 77 3.48 -3.53 11.94
CA ALA A 77 3.24 -4.94 11.67
C ALA A 77 1.75 -5.30 11.78
N GLN A 78 1.04 -4.78 12.77
CA GLN A 78 -0.39 -4.98 12.93
C GLN A 78 -1.18 -4.35 11.78
N GLU A 79 -0.81 -3.15 11.34
CA GLU A 79 -1.44 -2.49 10.20
C GLU A 79 -1.24 -3.31 8.91
N ALA A 80 -0.02 -3.81 8.68
CA ALA A 80 0.27 -4.68 7.55
C ALA A 80 -0.57 -5.96 7.59
N ALA A 81 -0.62 -6.64 8.73
CA ALA A 81 -1.39 -7.87 8.91
C ALA A 81 -2.89 -7.64 8.63
N TRP A 82 -3.43 -6.54 9.14
CA TRP A 82 -4.83 -6.19 8.93
C TRP A 82 -5.12 -5.91 7.46
N THR A 83 -4.29 -5.11 6.80
CA THR A 83 -4.49 -4.74 5.39
C THR A 83 -4.40 -5.95 4.45
N VAL A 84 -3.46 -6.87 4.69
CA VAL A 84 -3.35 -8.11 3.92
C VAL A 84 -4.58 -9.00 4.12
N LYS A 85 -5.05 -9.12 5.35
CA LYS A 85 -6.29 -9.86 5.67
C LYS A 85 -7.50 -9.29 4.92
N GLU A 86 -7.56 -7.97 4.79
CA GLU A 86 -8.66 -7.27 4.10
C GLU A 86 -8.53 -7.25 2.58
N GLY A 87 -7.44 -7.79 2.02
CA GLY A 87 -7.28 -8.00 0.59
C GLY A 87 -6.17 -7.22 -0.10
N ALA A 88 -5.30 -6.55 0.65
CA ALA A 88 -4.11 -5.94 0.06
C ALA A 88 -3.16 -7.02 -0.45
N THR A 89 -2.61 -6.82 -1.64
CA THR A 89 -1.63 -7.71 -2.27
C THR A 89 -0.23 -7.10 -2.31
N GLU A 90 -0.13 -5.81 -2.06
CA GLU A 90 1.13 -5.07 -1.93
C GLU A 90 1.07 -4.14 -0.72
N VAL A 91 2.17 -4.05 0.00
CA VAL A 91 2.32 -3.18 1.18
C VAL A 91 3.51 -2.26 0.97
N ASP A 92 3.25 -0.96 1.03
CA ASP A 92 4.24 0.10 0.88
C ASP A 92 4.41 0.79 2.23
N MET A 93 5.48 0.44 2.95
CA MET A 93 5.72 0.97 4.28
C MET A 93 6.60 2.21 4.28
N VAL A 94 6.40 3.08 5.27
CA VAL A 94 7.36 4.13 5.61
C VAL A 94 8.23 3.64 6.76
N ILE A 95 9.54 3.68 6.57
CA ILE A 95 10.52 3.29 7.59
C ILE A 95 10.57 4.30 8.75
N ASP A 96 11.18 3.91 9.86
CA ASP A 96 11.54 4.84 10.93
C ASP A 96 12.66 5.78 10.43
N ILE A 97 12.25 6.92 9.91
CA ILE A 97 13.15 7.90 9.29
C ILE A 97 14.14 8.47 10.30
N GLY A 98 13.67 8.74 11.52
CA GLY A 98 14.52 9.23 12.61
C GLY A 98 15.66 8.26 12.93
N ALA A 99 15.33 6.97 13.07
CA ALA A 99 16.32 5.94 13.31
C ALA A 99 17.34 5.83 12.15
N ALA A 100 16.87 5.93 10.92
CA ALA A 100 17.75 5.93 9.74
C ALA A 100 18.71 7.10 9.75
N LYS A 101 18.23 8.30 10.09
CA LYS A 101 19.05 9.51 10.18
C LYS A 101 20.08 9.46 11.31
N GLU A 102 19.78 8.77 12.37
CA GLU A 102 20.70 8.57 13.50
C GLU A 102 21.70 7.43 13.27
N GLY A 103 21.58 6.69 12.15
CA GLY A 103 22.43 5.54 11.89
C GLY A 103 22.06 4.28 12.70
N ARG A 104 20.86 4.26 13.32
CA ARG A 104 20.36 3.08 14.06
C ARG A 104 19.76 2.06 13.08
N PHE A 105 20.63 1.48 12.26
CA PHE A 105 20.19 0.60 11.15
C PHE A 105 19.61 -0.73 11.64
N ASP A 106 20.01 -1.22 12.82
CA ASP A 106 19.40 -2.40 13.41
C ASP A 106 17.91 -2.18 13.72
N ASP A 107 17.55 -0.97 14.18
CA ASP A 107 16.16 -0.59 14.41
C ASP A 107 15.38 -0.47 13.10
N VAL A 108 16.00 0.07 12.07
CA VAL A 108 15.39 0.16 10.73
C VAL A 108 15.16 -1.24 10.15
N GLU A 109 16.12 -2.14 10.29
CA GLU A 109 15.98 -3.52 9.86
C GLU A 109 14.85 -4.23 10.59
N ALA A 110 14.75 -4.06 11.91
CA ALA A 110 13.67 -4.66 12.71
C ALA A 110 12.29 -4.11 12.30
N ASP A 111 12.20 -2.83 12.02
CA ASP A 111 10.99 -2.16 11.52
C ASP A 111 10.51 -2.79 10.20
N ILE A 112 11.40 -2.92 9.24
CA ILE A 112 11.12 -3.55 7.94
C ILE A 112 10.78 -5.03 8.09
N ALA A 113 11.58 -5.76 8.86
CA ALA A 113 11.40 -7.20 9.05
C ALA A 113 10.04 -7.55 9.67
N GLY A 114 9.58 -6.72 10.62
CA GLY A 114 8.26 -6.88 11.23
C GLY A 114 7.12 -6.77 10.23
N VAL A 115 7.20 -5.77 9.35
CA VAL A 115 6.19 -5.56 8.29
C VAL A 115 6.26 -6.68 7.25
N VAL A 116 7.46 -7.08 6.84
CA VAL A 116 7.65 -8.20 5.89
C VAL A 116 7.04 -9.49 6.43
N ALA A 117 7.32 -9.82 7.68
CA ALA A 117 6.77 -11.03 8.32
C ALA A 117 5.24 -10.99 8.41
N ALA A 118 4.67 -9.83 8.77
CA ALA A 118 3.23 -9.63 8.91
C ALA A 118 2.49 -9.60 7.56
N SER A 119 3.20 -9.30 6.47
CA SER A 119 2.63 -9.21 5.11
C SER A 119 2.59 -10.55 4.38
N LYS A 120 3.17 -11.60 4.94
CA LYS A 120 3.11 -12.94 4.34
C LYS A 120 1.72 -13.52 4.53
N PRO A 121 1.20 -14.27 3.50
CA PRO A 121 -0.09 -14.95 3.63
C PRO A 121 -0.05 -16.04 4.69
#